data_aa3eed75b60a38a548d1f2351fa21a31
#
_entry.id   aa3eed75b60a38a548d1f2351fa21a31
#
_cell.length_a   1.000
_cell.length_b   1.000
_cell.length_c   1.000
_cell.angle_alpha   90.00
_cell.angle_beta   90.00
_cell.angle_gamma   90.00
#
_symmetry.space_group_name_H-M   'P 1'
#
loop_
_entity.id
_entity.type
_entity.pdbx_description
1 polymer ?
#
loop_
_entity_poly.entity_id
_entity_poly.type
_entity_poly.pdbx_seq_one_letter_code
_entity_poly.pdbx_strand_id
1 'polypeptide(L)'
;VRFRTQASHSLGAHHVDWLVRVIAAACVQNVTTIARTRVAQVVCSPSRAGSYSSGALMTQVINANPSFPIGFQPLAGTRADCDACGNAERVGFSFEFAYQPIVDVQTHQVFAHEALVRGPQGEGAASVLAQVNELNRYRFDQACRVKAIKGAKELGMTEHLSINFLPNAIYKPELCIRTTLEAARVNGFPLDRIIFEVTEGERIEDGPWFAEILREYKRSGFKTAIDDFGAGYAGLKLLSDFQPDIIKIDMDLVRHVDTSRPRQAIVRNLARLCEEMGITVIAEGIETLGERDFVADCGIRLMQGYLFAKLALRAMAPLREEAFAPAR
;
A
#
# COMPACT_ATOMS: atom_id res chain seq x y z
N VAL A 1 -6.54 -40.75 -28.11
CA VAL A 1 -7.83 -40.25 -27.65
C VAL A 1 -7.84 -38.74 -27.89
N ARG A 2 -8.68 -38.31 -28.85
CA ARG A 2 -8.87 -36.89 -29.23
C ARG A 2 -9.79 -36.25 -28.21
N PHE A 3 -9.41 -35.10 -27.63
CA PHE A 3 -10.36 -34.18 -27.03
C PHE A 3 -10.46 -32.92 -27.87
N ARG A 4 -11.67 -32.61 -28.29
CA ARG A 4 -12.07 -31.37 -28.97
C ARG A 4 -12.11 -30.22 -27.98
N THR A 5 -11.49 -29.12 -28.35
CA THR A 5 -11.70 -27.81 -27.78
C THR A 5 -12.91 -27.12 -28.42
N GLN A 6 -13.91 -26.77 -27.66
CA GLN A 6 -14.85 -25.68 -27.94
C GLN A 6 -15.36 -25.12 -26.63
N ALA A 7 -14.99 -23.89 -26.33
CA ALA A 7 -15.87 -22.88 -25.75
C ALA A 7 -15.09 -21.57 -25.61
N SER A 8 -15.36 -20.66 -26.55
CA SER A 8 -15.07 -19.25 -26.42
C SER A 8 -16.13 -18.62 -25.51
N HIS A 9 -15.77 -18.14 -24.31
CA HIS A 9 -16.57 -17.19 -23.57
C HIS A 9 -15.67 -16.01 -23.15
N SER A 10 -16.18 -14.83 -23.46
CA SER A 10 -15.60 -13.53 -23.16
C SER A 10 -15.29 -13.37 -21.67
N LEU A 11 -14.02 -13.32 -21.32
CA LEU A 11 -13.56 -12.92 -19.99
C LEU A 11 -13.73 -11.41 -19.86
N GLY A 12 -14.57 -10.96 -18.93
CA GLY A 12 -14.82 -9.56 -18.66
C GLY A 12 -13.60 -8.87 -18.07
N ALA A 13 -13.55 -7.54 -18.20
CA ALA A 13 -12.47 -6.65 -17.79
C ALA A 13 -12.04 -6.78 -16.31
N HIS A 14 -12.86 -7.39 -15.47
CA HIS A 14 -12.59 -7.62 -14.05
C HIS A 14 -11.52 -8.69 -13.74
N HIS A 15 -11.32 -9.64 -14.65
CA HIS A 15 -10.30 -10.69 -14.49
C HIS A 15 -8.89 -10.19 -14.76
N VAL A 16 -8.74 -9.08 -15.47
CA VAL A 16 -7.45 -8.50 -15.81
C VAL A 16 -6.84 -7.78 -14.59
N ASP A 17 -7.65 -7.17 -13.75
CA ASP A 17 -7.17 -6.46 -12.56
C ASP A 17 -6.60 -7.42 -11.50
N TRP A 18 -7.22 -8.58 -11.32
CA TRP A 18 -6.72 -9.66 -10.46
C TRP A 18 -5.43 -10.30 -11.01
N LEU A 19 -5.38 -10.59 -12.32
CA LEU A 19 -4.16 -11.14 -12.96
C LEU A 19 -2.96 -10.19 -12.83
N VAL A 20 -3.19 -8.91 -12.80
CA VAL A 20 -2.14 -7.88 -12.65
C VAL A 20 -1.64 -7.81 -11.22
N ARG A 21 -2.50 -7.98 -10.22
CA ARG A 21 -2.11 -8.12 -8.81
C ARG A 21 -1.26 -9.40 -8.62
N VAL A 22 -1.60 -10.50 -9.29
CA VAL A 22 -0.88 -11.77 -9.26
C VAL A 22 0.41 -11.76 -10.09
N ILE A 23 0.46 -11.04 -11.22
CA ILE A 23 1.68 -10.95 -12.06
C ILE A 23 2.76 -10.09 -11.39
N ALA A 24 2.40 -9.08 -10.61
CA ALA A 24 3.38 -8.36 -9.78
C ALA A 24 4.05 -9.31 -8.76
N ALA A 25 3.32 -10.30 -8.24
CA ALA A 25 3.87 -11.36 -7.39
C ALA A 25 4.66 -12.45 -8.17
N ALA A 26 4.31 -12.71 -9.44
CA ALA A 26 4.89 -13.80 -10.24
C ALA A 26 6.15 -13.41 -11.05
N CYS A 27 6.38 -12.13 -11.33
CA CYS A 27 7.60 -11.67 -12.03
C CYS A 27 8.88 -11.82 -11.18
N VAL A 28 8.75 -12.06 -9.87
CA VAL A 28 9.90 -12.31 -8.97
C VAL A 28 10.35 -13.79 -9.01
N GLN A 29 9.58 -14.70 -9.59
CA GLN A 29 9.86 -16.15 -9.49
C GLN A 29 10.79 -16.74 -10.56
N ASN A 30 11.29 -15.98 -11.56
CA ASN A 30 12.03 -16.57 -12.70
C ASN A 30 13.52 -16.22 -12.77
N VAL A 31 14.20 -15.83 -11.69
CA VAL A 31 15.65 -15.53 -11.72
C VAL A 31 16.52 -16.48 -10.86
N THR A 32 16.00 -17.56 -10.33
CA THR A 32 16.80 -18.47 -9.47
C THR A 32 17.11 -19.83 -10.11
N THR A 33 17.53 -19.85 -11.37
CA THR A 33 18.13 -21.08 -11.92
C THR A 33 19.14 -20.73 -13.02
N ILE A 34 20.28 -20.21 -12.69
CA ILE A 34 21.57 -20.34 -13.38
C ILE A 34 22.61 -19.53 -12.54
N ALA A 35 23.35 -20.17 -11.68
CA ALA A 35 24.74 -19.90 -11.36
C ALA A 35 25.22 -20.77 -10.19
N ARG A 36 25.49 -22.04 -10.48
CA ARG A 36 26.51 -22.78 -9.72
C ARG A 36 27.68 -22.99 -10.65
N THR A 37 28.74 -22.19 -10.52
CA THR A 37 30.12 -22.63 -10.78
C THR A 37 31.12 -21.54 -10.36
N ARG A 38 32.05 -21.99 -9.50
CA ARG A 38 33.39 -21.43 -9.21
C ARG A 38 33.50 -20.23 -8.26
N VAL A 39 33.76 -20.61 -7.01
CA VAL A 39 34.50 -19.82 -6.02
C VAL A 39 35.98 -19.75 -6.44
N ALA A 40 36.52 -18.53 -6.56
CA ALA A 40 37.94 -18.27 -6.55
C ALA A 40 38.23 -17.40 -5.31
N GLN A 41 39.04 -17.97 -4.40
CA GLN A 41 39.59 -17.26 -3.25
C GLN A 41 40.58 -16.21 -3.73
N VAL A 42 40.41 -14.96 -3.28
CA VAL A 42 41.48 -13.94 -3.32
C VAL A 42 41.81 -13.57 -1.88
N VAL A 43 43.03 -13.92 -1.51
CA VAL A 43 43.66 -13.55 -0.24
C VAL A 43 44.18 -12.13 -0.40
N CYS A 44 43.81 -11.18 0.46
CA CYS A 44 44.43 -9.88 0.58
C CYS A 44 45.19 -9.76 1.90
N SER A 45 46.48 -9.54 1.82
CA SER A 45 47.35 -9.20 2.94
C SER A 45 47.33 -7.69 3.24
N PRO A 46 47.60 -7.26 4.47
CA PRO A 46 47.56 -5.85 4.86
C PRO A 46 48.92 -5.16 4.69
N SER A 47 48.91 -3.92 4.22
CA SER A 47 50.11 -3.06 4.33
C SER A 47 49.77 -1.59 4.58
N ARG A 48 50.23 -1.14 5.75
CA ARG A 48 50.86 0.14 6.13
C ARG A 48 50.02 1.44 6.13
N ALA A 49 50.06 1.98 7.33
CA ALA A 49 49.70 3.35 7.70
C ALA A 49 50.58 4.42 6.98
N GLY A 50 49.93 5.56 6.71
CA GLY A 50 50.62 6.78 6.29
C GLY A 50 49.82 8.00 6.74
N SER A 51 50.32 8.72 7.72
CA SER A 51 49.87 10.00 8.22
C SER A 51 50.15 11.13 7.22
N TYR A 52 49.18 12.01 6.93
CA TYR A 52 49.44 13.39 6.52
C TYR A 52 48.36 14.35 7.03
N SER A 53 48.82 15.36 7.76
CA SER A 53 48.14 16.59 8.11
C SER A 53 48.18 17.56 6.92
N SER A 54 47.13 18.27 6.62
CA SER A 54 47.15 19.73 6.41
C SER A 54 45.80 20.25 5.92
N GLY A 55 45.39 21.38 6.48
CA GLY A 55 44.10 22.02 6.19
C GLY A 55 44.02 22.61 4.79
N ALA A 56 42.83 22.53 4.26
CA ALA A 56 42.38 23.38 3.16
C ALA A 56 40.92 23.74 3.42
N LEU A 57 40.62 25.02 3.54
CA LEU A 57 39.29 25.58 3.47
C LEU A 57 38.67 25.15 2.13
N MET A 58 37.76 24.21 2.15
CA MET A 58 36.87 23.96 1.01
C MET A 58 35.56 24.73 1.18
N THR A 59 35.40 25.72 0.34
CA THR A 59 34.11 26.36 0.05
C THR A 59 33.12 25.27 -0.31
N GLN A 60 32.16 25.01 0.59
CA GLN A 60 31.05 24.06 0.30
C GLN A 60 30.19 24.67 -0.80
N VAL A 61 30.34 24.18 -2.01
CA VAL A 61 29.31 24.28 -3.03
C VAL A 61 28.12 23.46 -2.52
N ILE A 62 27.03 24.11 -2.15
CA ILE A 62 25.77 23.48 -1.79
C ILE A 62 25.23 22.82 -3.06
N ASN A 63 25.60 21.57 -3.30
CA ASN A 63 24.92 20.73 -4.29
C ASN A 63 23.52 20.47 -3.77
N ALA A 64 22.54 21.17 -4.35
CA ALA A 64 21.13 20.86 -4.19
C ALA A 64 20.94 19.39 -4.57
N ASN A 65 20.62 18.54 -3.59
CA ASN A 65 20.40 17.12 -3.82
C ASN A 65 19.14 16.91 -4.66
N PRO A 66 19.25 16.48 -5.94
CA PRO A 66 18.12 16.42 -6.85
C PRO A 66 17.20 15.20 -6.63
N SER A 67 17.21 14.61 -5.44
CA SER A 67 16.64 13.29 -5.14
C SER A 67 15.21 13.31 -4.59
N PHE A 68 14.59 14.46 -4.40
CA PHE A 68 13.25 14.57 -3.86
C PHE A 68 12.18 14.79 -4.94
N PRO A 69 10.93 14.38 -4.70
CA PRO A 69 9.82 14.67 -5.59
C PRO A 69 9.72 16.17 -5.92
N ILE A 70 9.22 16.50 -7.11
CA ILE A 70 9.10 17.87 -7.57
C ILE A 70 8.36 18.74 -6.53
N GLY A 71 9.04 19.76 -6.02
CA GLY A 71 8.50 20.69 -5.01
C GLY A 71 8.85 20.39 -3.57
N PHE A 72 9.58 19.29 -3.28
CA PHE A 72 10.04 18.97 -1.94
C PHE A 72 11.47 19.50 -1.72
N GLN A 73 11.66 20.39 -0.75
CA GLN A 73 12.98 20.78 -0.24
C GLN A 73 13.13 20.21 1.17
N PRO A 74 14.18 19.39 1.44
CA PRO A 74 14.44 18.91 2.79
C PRO A 74 14.77 20.09 3.71
N LEU A 75 14.35 19.99 4.98
CA LEU A 75 14.79 20.93 6.00
C LEU A 75 16.33 20.94 6.08
N ALA A 76 16.93 22.12 6.14
CA ALA A 76 18.38 22.28 6.31
C ALA A 76 18.82 21.53 7.58
N GLY A 77 19.68 20.51 7.43
CA GLY A 77 20.17 19.66 8.52
C GLY A 77 19.61 18.23 8.56
N THR A 78 18.56 17.91 7.80
CA THR A 78 18.08 16.54 7.66
C THR A 78 18.60 15.90 6.38
N ARG A 79 19.85 15.48 6.37
CA ARG A 79 20.32 14.53 5.36
C ARG A 79 19.56 13.22 5.62
N ALA A 80 18.74 12.79 4.68
CA ALA A 80 18.26 11.43 4.61
C ALA A 80 19.45 10.54 4.22
N ASP A 81 20.32 10.23 5.20
CA ASP A 81 21.48 9.36 5.01
C ASP A 81 21.02 7.89 5.03
N CYS A 82 20.07 7.55 4.14
CA CYS A 82 19.72 6.18 3.84
C CYS A 82 20.38 5.83 2.50
N ASP A 83 21.36 4.94 2.51
CA ASP A 83 22.09 4.51 1.31
C ASP A 83 21.15 3.97 0.22
N ALA A 84 20.07 3.29 0.60
CA ALA A 84 19.06 2.80 -0.35
C ALA A 84 18.37 3.93 -1.11
N CYS A 85 17.97 5.02 -0.42
CA CYS A 85 17.39 6.20 -1.09
C CYS A 85 18.46 7.01 -1.83
N GLY A 86 19.69 7.09 -1.30
CA GLY A 86 20.80 7.79 -1.92
C GLY A 86 21.19 7.21 -3.27
N ASN A 87 21.23 5.88 -3.36
CA ASN A 87 21.64 5.13 -4.54
C ASN A 87 20.49 4.82 -5.51
N ALA A 88 19.21 5.03 -5.11
CA ALA A 88 18.07 4.74 -5.96
C ALA A 88 17.96 5.70 -7.15
N GLU A 89 17.59 5.19 -8.32
CA GLU A 89 17.30 6.00 -9.49
C GLU A 89 16.06 6.86 -9.30
N ARG A 90 15.96 7.98 -10.01
CA ARG A 90 14.78 8.84 -10.02
C ARG A 90 13.61 8.11 -10.63
N VAL A 91 12.40 8.43 -10.16
CA VAL A 91 11.16 8.01 -10.82
C VAL A 91 11.09 8.76 -12.15
N GLY A 92 11.40 8.05 -13.25
CA GLY A 92 11.47 8.61 -14.61
C GLY A 92 10.12 8.69 -15.33
N PHE A 93 9.01 8.41 -14.63
CA PHE A 93 7.66 8.41 -15.17
C PHE A 93 6.69 9.20 -14.29
N SER A 94 5.57 9.62 -14.89
CA SER A 94 4.52 10.35 -14.19
C SER A 94 3.39 9.42 -13.76
N PHE A 95 2.78 9.71 -12.62
CA PHE A 95 1.60 9.00 -12.11
C PHE A 95 0.71 9.96 -11.34
N GLU A 96 -0.54 9.58 -11.11
CA GLU A 96 -1.55 10.32 -10.38
C GLU A 96 -2.22 9.43 -9.34
N PHE A 97 -3.09 10.02 -8.50
CA PHE A 97 -3.95 9.29 -7.60
C PHE A 97 -5.42 9.45 -7.97
N ALA A 98 -6.14 8.33 -7.91
CA ALA A 98 -7.58 8.33 -7.77
C ALA A 98 -7.90 8.02 -6.32
N TYR A 99 -9.02 8.57 -5.81
CA TYR A 99 -9.45 8.34 -4.45
C TYR A 99 -10.77 7.58 -4.46
N GLN A 100 -10.85 6.51 -3.64
CA GLN A 100 -12.06 5.74 -3.46
C GLN A 100 -12.53 5.85 -2.01
N PRO A 101 -13.80 6.22 -1.76
CA PRO A 101 -14.29 6.36 -0.39
C PRO A 101 -14.50 5.01 0.28
N ILE A 102 -14.13 4.95 1.55
CA ILE A 102 -14.50 3.94 2.53
C ILE A 102 -15.56 4.58 3.41
N VAL A 103 -16.75 3.97 3.50
CA VAL A 103 -17.91 4.57 4.14
C VAL A 103 -18.29 3.86 5.43
N ASP A 104 -18.81 4.61 6.38
CA ASP A 104 -19.52 4.07 7.54
C ASP A 104 -21.00 3.99 7.22
N VAL A 105 -21.50 2.75 7.09
CA VAL A 105 -22.92 2.50 6.71
C VAL A 105 -23.91 2.83 7.81
N GLN A 106 -23.49 3.05 9.05
CA GLN A 106 -24.37 3.49 10.14
C GLN A 106 -24.56 5.00 10.16
N THR A 107 -23.50 5.76 9.88
CA THR A 107 -23.53 7.23 9.89
C THR A 107 -23.78 7.81 8.50
N HIS A 108 -23.68 7.00 7.45
CA HIS A 108 -23.74 7.39 6.03
C HIS A 108 -22.67 8.41 5.66
N GLN A 109 -21.54 8.39 6.35
CA GLN A 109 -20.43 9.32 6.11
C GLN A 109 -19.20 8.60 5.58
N VAL A 110 -18.32 9.35 4.92
CA VAL A 110 -17.02 8.84 4.53
C VAL A 110 -16.12 8.77 5.77
N PHE A 111 -15.54 7.61 6.02
CA PHE A 111 -14.54 7.37 7.04
C PHE A 111 -13.13 7.69 6.54
N ALA A 112 -12.81 7.22 5.33
CA ALA A 112 -11.51 7.38 4.71
C ALA A 112 -11.63 7.46 3.18
N HIS A 113 -10.56 7.92 2.55
CA HIS A 113 -10.36 7.73 1.11
C HIS A 113 -9.08 6.93 0.87
N GLU A 114 -9.16 5.86 0.12
CA GLU A 114 -8.00 5.11 -0.33
C GLU A 114 -7.38 5.78 -1.55
N ALA A 115 -6.06 6.08 -1.47
CA ALA A 115 -5.28 6.63 -2.56
C ALA A 115 -4.77 5.52 -3.47
N LEU A 116 -5.31 5.43 -4.65
CA LEU A 116 -5.04 4.40 -5.63
C LEU A 116 -4.22 4.98 -6.80
N VAL A 117 -2.98 4.52 -6.98
CA VAL A 117 -2.11 4.99 -8.06
C VAL A 117 -2.71 4.73 -9.44
N ARG A 118 -2.58 5.72 -10.32
CA ARG A 118 -3.06 5.69 -11.71
C ARG A 118 -2.04 6.34 -12.63
N GLY A 119 -2.08 6.00 -13.91
CA GLY A 119 -1.35 6.77 -14.91
C GLY A 119 -1.91 8.19 -15.05
N PRO A 120 -1.16 9.11 -15.72
CA PRO A 120 -1.53 10.53 -15.81
C PRO A 120 -2.89 10.78 -16.47
N GLN A 121 -3.33 9.90 -17.35
CA GLN A 121 -4.63 9.97 -18.04
C GLN A 121 -5.70 9.08 -17.40
N GLY A 122 -5.40 8.48 -16.23
CA GLY A 122 -6.31 7.57 -15.52
C GLY A 122 -6.09 6.08 -15.84
N GLU A 123 -4.98 5.75 -16.49
CA GLU A 123 -4.61 4.36 -16.75
C GLU A 123 -4.50 3.57 -15.44
N GLY A 124 -4.80 2.28 -15.50
CA GLY A 124 -4.82 1.40 -14.34
C GLY A 124 -3.47 1.33 -13.61
N ALA A 125 -3.49 1.01 -12.33
CA ALA A 125 -2.29 0.89 -11.49
C ALA A 125 -1.20 0.02 -12.13
N ALA A 126 -1.57 -1.03 -12.86
CA ALA A 126 -0.67 -1.92 -13.56
C ALA A 126 0.30 -1.21 -14.51
N SER A 127 -0.18 -0.20 -15.23
CA SER A 127 0.65 0.57 -16.19
C SER A 127 1.74 1.38 -15.50
N VAL A 128 1.49 1.80 -14.26
CA VAL A 128 2.46 2.51 -13.42
C VAL A 128 3.42 1.52 -12.77
N LEU A 129 2.88 0.46 -12.15
CA LEU A 129 3.67 -0.54 -11.41
C LEU A 129 4.61 -1.33 -12.33
N ALA A 130 4.25 -1.53 -13.61
CA ALA A 130 5.14 -2.13 -14.60
C ALA A 130 6.43 -1.33 -14.87
N GLN A 131 6.48 -0.06 -14.46
CA GLN A 131 7.67 0.81 -14.58
C GLN A 131 8.50 0.83 -13.30
N VAL A 132 8.00 0.22 -12.22
CA VAL A 132 8.70 0.12 -10.92
C VAL A 132 9.61 -1.11 -10.93
N ASN A 133 10.86 -0.92 -10.53
CA ASN A 133 11.89 -1.95 -10.48
C ASN A 133 12.76 -1.77 -9.22
N GLU A 134 13.74 -2.65 -9.02
CA GLU A 134 14.64 -2.60 -7.86
C GLU A 134 15.43 -1.29 -7.73
N LEU A 135 15.70 -0.59 -8.82
CA LEU A 135 16.48 0.65 -8.82
C LEU A 135 15.65 1.86 -8.41
N ASN A 136 14.35 1.87 -8.69
CA ASN A 136 13.49 3.04 -8.45
C ASN A 136 12.42 2.83 -7.36
N ARG A 137 12.17 1.58 -6.89
CA ARG A 137 11.08 1.28 -5.94
C ARG A 137 11.07 2.12 -4.67
N TYR A 138 12.26 2.40 -4.09
CA TYR A 138 12.36 3.21 -2.87
C TYR A 138 11.88 4.64 -3.09
N ARG A 139 12.25 5.24 -4.22
CA ARG A 139 11.82 6.60 -4.56
C ARG A 139 10.38 6.65 -5.00
N PHE A 140 9.92 5.61 -5.69
CA PHE A 140 8.52 5.48 -6.07
C PHE A 140 7.62 5.42 -4.84
N ASP A 141 7.91 4.55 -3.87
CA ASP A 141 7.14 4.43 -2.62
C ASP A 141 7.08 5.78 -1.88
N GLN A 142 8.21 6.47 -1.73
CA GLN A 142 8.25 7.79 -1.10
C GLN A 142 7.47 8.84 -1.89
N ALA A 143 7.58 8.85 -3.22
CA ALA A 143 6.85 9.77 -4.08
C ALA A 143 5.33 9.53 -3.99
N CYS A 144 4.89 8.26 -3.88
CA CYS A 144 3.49 7.91 -3.66
C CYS A 144 2.95 8.56 -2.38
N ARG A 145 3.63 8.40 -1.26
CA ARG A 145 3.20 8.96 0.03
C ARG A 145 3.09 10.47 -0.01
N VAL A 146 4.13 11.16 -0.49
CA VAL A 146 4.15 12.62 -0.59
C VAL A 146 3.03 13.13 -1.50
N LYS A 147 2.86 12.49 -2.66
CA LYS A 147 1.86 12.91 -3.65
C LYS A 147 0.43 12.65 -3.18
N ALA A 148 0.18 11.50 -2.51
CA ALA A 148 -1.13 11.19 -1.93
C ALA A 148 -1.53 12.21 -0.86
N ILE A 149 -0.63 12.56 0.08
CA ILE A 149 -0.87 13.55 1.12
C ILE A 149 -1.13 14.95 0.53
N LYS A 150 -0.31 15.35 -0.44
CA LYS A 150 -0.49 16.63 -1.12
C LYS A 150 -1.83 16.69 -1.85
N GLY A 151 -2.18 15.65 -2.61
CA GLY A 151 -3.46 15.57 -3.31
C GLY A 151 -4.66 15.59 -2.37
N ALA A 152 -4.61 14.87 -1.26
CA ALA A 152 -5.64 14.91 -0.24
C ALA A 152 -5.84 16.32 0.33
N LYS A 153 -4.75 17.05 0.60
CA LYS A 153 -4.82 18.45 1.06
C LYS A 153 -5.40 19.38 0.00
N GLU A 154 -4.98 19.23 -1.26
CA GLU A 154 -5.49 20.05 -2.37
C GLU A 154 -7.00 19.85 -2.62
N LEU A 155 -7.51 18.64 -2.34
CA LEU A 155 -8.92 18.30 -2.39
C LEU A 155 -9.72 18.73 -1.15
N GLY A 156 -9.04 19.27 -0.11
CA GLY A 156 -9.70 19.65 1.13
C GLY A 156 -10.18 18.47 1.98
N MET A 157 -9.55 17.29 1.82
CA MET A 157 -9.93 16.08 2.55
C MET A 157 -9.80 16.29 4.06
N THR A 158 -10.83 15.94 4.80
CA THR A 158 -10.92 16.02 6.27
C THR A 158 -11.00 14.65 6.93
N GLU A 159 -11.28 13.64 6.15
CA GLU A 159 -11.37 12.23 6.53
C GLU A 159 -9.98 11.60 6.63
N HIS A 160 -9.93 10.29 6.93
CA HIS A 160 -8.66 9.56 6.86
C HIS A 160 -8.22 9.39 5.41
N LEU A 161 -6.90 9.37 5.21
CA LEU A 161 -6.25 9.05 3.95
C LEU A 161 -5.55 7.70 4.08
N SER A 162 -5.95 6.71 3.29
CA SER A 162 -5.29 5.42 3.23
C SER A 162 -4.30 5.37 2.07
N ILE A 163 -3.08 4.89 2.35
CA ILE A 163 -1.96 4.87 1.40
C ILE A 163 -1.32 3.49 1.44
N ASN A 164 -1.32 2.82 0.30
CA ASN A 164 -0.56 1.60 0.11
C ASN A 164 0.95 1.89 0.15
N PHE A 165 1.73 1.04 0.82
CA PHE A 165 3.18 1.11 0.83
C PHE A 165 3.81 -0.25 0.50
N LEU A 166 5.05 -0.21 0.03
CA LEU A 166 5.82 -1.39 -0.32
C LEU A 166 6.78 -1.74 0.84
N PRO A 167 6.53 -2.81 1.63
CA PRO A 167 7.42 -3.18 2.75
C PRO A 167 8.86 -3.42 2.30
N ASN A 168 9.03 -4.04 1.12
CA ASN A 168 10.34 -4.28 0.52
C ASN A 168 11.06 -3.00 0.01
N ALA A 169 10.37 -1.84 0.06
CA ALA A 169 10.96 -0.53 -0.17
C ALA A 169 11.35 0.19 1.15
N ILE A 170 11.31 -0.51 2.29
CA ILE A 170 11.70 0.05 3.59
C ILE A 170 13.03 -0.57 4.02
N TYR A 171 14.08 0.24 4.04
CA TYR A 171 15.41 -0.18 4.48
C TYR A 171 15.65 0.13 5.97
N LYS A 172 15.24 1.33 6.41
CA LYS A 172 15.28 1.77 7.82
C LYS A 172 13.99 2.50 8.11
N PRO A 173 13.04 1.89 8.86
CA PRO A 173 11.71 2.45 9.09
C PRO A 173 11.75 3.88 9.63
N GLU A 174 12.61 4.14 10.62
CA GLU A 174 12.79 5.45 11.27
C GLU A 174 13.33 6.55 10.35
N LEU A 175 14.03 6.17 9.26
CA LEU A 175 14.51 7.11 8.24
C LEU A 175 13.52 7.25 7.09
N CYS A 176 12.97 6.14 6.62
CA CYS A 176 12.04 6.13 5.49
C CYS A 176 10.75 6.88 5.81
N ILE A 177 10.31 6.90 7.06
CA ILE A 177 9.10 7.61 7.49
C ILE A 177 9.25 9.14 7.52
N ARG A 178 10.47 9.67 7.62
CA ARG A 178 10.73 11.12 7.75
C ARG A 178 10.16 11.94 6.60
N THR A 179 10.25 11.42 5.37
CA THR A 179 9.69 12.08 4.18
C THR A 179 8.17 12.23 4.29
N THR A 180 7.50 11.23 4.85
CA THR A 180 6.06 11.26 5.09
C THR A 180 5.70 12.25 6.21
N LEU A 181 6.44 12.23 7.31
CA LEU A 181 6.25 13.17 8.41
C LEU A 181 6.38 14.61 7.93
N GLU A 182 7.38 14.90 7.12
CA GLU A 182 7.59 16.23 6.55
C GLU A 182 6.49 16.60 5.55
N ALA A 183 6.07 15.68 4.69
CA ALA A 183 4.95 15.91 3.77
C ALA A 183 3.66 16.23 4.53
N ALA A 184 3.35 15.49 5.58
CA ALA A 184 2.19 15.73 6.43
C ALA A 184 2.27 17.10 7.12
N ARG A 185 3.44 17.44 7.70
CA ARG A 185 3.68 18.73 8.35
C ARG A 185 3.51 19.91 7.39
N VAL A 186 4.14 19.86 6.22
CA VAL A 186 4.10 20.94 5.22
C VAL A 186 2.68 21.16 4.69
N ASN A 187 1.93 20.07 4.50
CA ASN A 187 0.56 20.14 3.99
C ASN A 187 -0.48 20.34 5.13
N GLY A 188 -0.07 20.33 6.40
CA GLY A 188 -0.97 20.44 7.54
C GLY A 188 -1.98 19.28 7.60
N PHE A 189 -1.56 18.08 7.20
CA PHE A 189 -2.39 16.87 7.25
C PHE A 189 -2.10 16.11 8.55
N PRO A 190 -3.11 15.82 9.41
CA PRO A 190 -2.89 15.16 10.69
C PRO A 190 -2.36 13.73 10.54
N LEU A 191 -1.34 13.36 11.33
CA LEU A 191 -0.69 12.04 11.23
C LEU A 191 -1.64 10.90 11.60
N ASP A 192 -2.48 11.10 12.60
CA ASP A 192 -3.49 10.15 13.09
C ASP A 192 -4.61 9.89 12.09
N ARG A 193 -4.69 10.68 11.02
CA ARG A 193 -5.60 10.49 9.88
C ARG A 193 -4.94 9.79 8.68
N ILE A 194 -3.67 9.45 8.76
CA ILE A 194 -2.99 8.66 7.72
C ILE A 194 -3.01 7.19 8.12
N ILE A 195 -3.50 6.34 7.22
CA ILE A 195 -3.52 4.88 7.33
C ILE A 195 -2.51 4.34 6.33
N PHE A 196 -1.57 3.53 6.79
CA PHE A 196 -0.68 2.78 5.90
C PHE A 196 -1.18 1.36 5.70
N GLU A 197 -1.42 1.01 4.45
CA GLU A 197 -1.91 -0.30 4.03
C GLU A 197 -0.80 -1.15 3.43
N VAL A 198 -0.82 -2.44 3.74
CA VAL A 198 0.06 -3.44 3.15
C VAL A 198 -0.75 -4.68 2.81
N THR A 199 -0.55 -5.23 1.61
CA THR A 199 -1.25 -6.43 1.18
C THR A 199 -0.71 -7.68 1.87
N GLU A 200 -1.62 -8.59 2.29
CA GLU A 200 -1.27 -9.90 2.85
C GLU A 200 -0.39 -10.73 1.89
N GLY A 201 -0.63 -10.62 0.59
CA GLY A 201 0.07 -11.36 -0.45
C GLY A 201 1.49 -10.88 -0.73
N GLU A 202 1.95 -9.78 -0.16
CA GLU A 202 3.31 -9.33 -0.38
C GLU A 202 4.30 -10.28 0.33
N ARG A 203 5.28 -10.76 -0.44
CA ARG A 203 6.25 -11.73 0.07
C ARG A 203 7.16 -11.07 1.10
N ILE A 204 6.78 -11.24 2.36
CA ILE A 204 7.56 -10.78 3.51
C ILE A 204 8.63 -11.82 3.79
N GLU A 205 9.88 -11.53 3.37
CA GLU A 205 11.01 -12.45 3.58
C GLU A 205 11.42 -12.54 5.05
N ASP A 206 11.17 -11.47 5.83
CA ASP A 206 11.49 -11.37 7.25
C ASP A 206 10.25 -10.84 8.02
N GLY A 207 9.46 -11.76 8.59
CA GLY A 207 8.27 -11.43 9.37
C GLY A 207 8.55 -10.53 10.59
N PRO A 208 9.58 -10.80 11.41
CA PRO A 208 10.00 -9.92 12.50
C PRO A 208 10.34 -8.50 12.05
N TRP A 209 11.04 -8.35 10.93
CA TRP A 209 11.37 -7.05 10.36
C TRP A 209 10.12 -6.29 9.92
N PHE A 210 9.20 -6.97 9.27
CA PHE A 210 7.93 -6.37 8.86
C PHE A 210 7.09 -5.88 10.06
N ALA A 211 6.99 -6.69 11.10
CA ALA A 211 6.32 -6.27 12.33
C ALA A 211 6.97 -5.03 12.96
N GLU A 212 8.30 -4.89 12.86
CA GLU A 212 9.01 -3.70 13.33
C GLU A 212 8.70 -2.44 12.50
N ILE A 213 8.58 -2.56 11.17
CA ILE A 213 8.12 -1.46 10.31
C ILE A 213 6.76 -0.96 10.79
N LEU A 214 5.80 -1.84 10.98
CA LEU A 214 4.45 -1.48 11.39
C LEU A 214 4.43 -0.87 12.81
N ARG A 215 5.24 -1.41 13.75
CA ARG A 215 5.38 -0.82 15.08
C ARG A 215 5.94 0.60 15.04
N GLU A 216 6.94 0.85 14.19
CA GLU A 216 7.53 2.18 14.02
C GLU A 216 6.51 3.16 13.46
N TYR A 217 5.68 2.74 12.50
CA TYR A 217 4.63 3.57 11.94
C TYR A 217 3.57 3.93 12.99
N LYS A 218 3.15 2.97 13.82
CA LYS A 218 2.26 3.24 14.97
C LYS A 218 2.91 4.18 15.99
N ARG A 219 4.19 3.99 16.33
CA ARG A 219 4.94 4.89 17.22
C ARG A 219 5.00 6.32 16.67
N SER A 220 5.06 6.48 15.38
CA SER A 220 5.06 7.77 14.69
C SER A 220 3.68 8.43 14.63
N GLY A 221 2.62 7.78 15.11
CA GLY A 221 1.27 8.31 15.19
C GLY A 221 0.37 7.97 13.99
N PHE A 222 0.82 7.13 13.08
CA PHE A 222 0.02 6.63 11.96
C PHE A 222 -0.85 5.44 12.38
N LYS A 223 -1.91 5.20 11.62
CA LYS A 223 -2.67 3.94 11.66
C LYS A 223 -2.08 2.95 10.67
N THR A 224 -2.24 1.66 10.97
CA THR A 224 -1.77 0.56 10.11
C THR A 224 -2.93 -0.32 9.70
N ALA A 225 -2.92 -0.79 8.45
CA ALA A 225 -3.92 -1.71 7.91
C ALA A 225 -3.25 -2.87 7.18
N ILE A 226 -3.86 -4.06 7.29
CA ILE A 226 -3.54 -5.21 6.43
C ILE A 226 -4.64 -5.27 5.37
N ASP A 227 -4.22 -5.23 4.10
CA ASP A 227 -5.07 -5.24 2.93
C ASP A 227 -5.16 -6.63 2.28
N ASP A 228 -6.21 -6.87 1.49
CA ASP A 228 -6.51 -8.15 0.82
C ASP A 228 -6.54 -9.35 1.81
N PHE A 229 -6.99 -9.14 3.06
CA PHE A 229 -6.96 -10.18 4.09
C PHE A 229 -7.87 -11.35 3.74
N GLY A 230 -7.28 -12.55 3.67
CA GLY A 230 -7.95 -13.78 3.27
C GLY A 230 -7.71 -14.20 1.83
N ALA A 231 -7.01 -13.38 1.02
CA ALA A 231 -6.56 -13.77 -0.32
C ALA A 231 -5.23 -14.55 -0.30
N GLY A 232 -4.45 -14.42 0.78
CA GLY A 232 -3.12 -15.02 0.93
C GLY A 232 -3.06 -16.17 1.93
N TYR A 233 -1.82 -16.52 2.34
CA TYR A 233 -1.53 -17.65 3.22
C TYR A 233 -1.00 -17.25 4.61
N ALA A 234 -0.68 -15.99 4.82
CA ALA A 234 0.08 -15.54 5.99
C ALA A 234 -0.74 -14.75 7.03
N GLY A 235 -1.97 -14.35 6.72
CA GLY A 235 -2.75 -13.38 7.48
C GLY A 235 -2.92 -13.71 8.95
N LEU A 236 -3.38 -14.93 9.30
CA LEU A 236 -3.55 -15.32 10.70
C LEU A 236 -2.23 -15.37 11.46
N LYS A 237 -1.14 -15.81 10.82
CA LYS A 237 0.18 -15.80 11.44
C LYS A 237 0.65 -14.37 11.69
N LEU A 238 0.44 -13.48 10.73
CA LEU A 238 0.80 -12.08 10.88
C LEU A 238 0.03 -11.43 12.03
N LEU A 239 -1.26 -11.72 12.20
CA LEU A 239 -2.06 -11.26 13.33
C LEU A 239 -1.54 -11.73 14.69
N SER A 240 -0.96 -12.92 14.78
CA SER A 240 -0.35 -13.39 16.01
C SER A 240 0.93 -12.63 16.39
N ASP A 241 1.65 -12.13 15.38
CA ASP A 241 2.93 -11.46 15.56
C ASP A 241 2.78 -9.92 15.68
N PHE A 242 1.73 -9.38 15.06
CA PHE A 242 1.43 -7.95 15.07
C PHE A 242 -0.09 -7.71 14.93
N GLN A 243 -0.63 -6.82 15.77
CA GLN A 243 -2.02 -6.38 15.70
C GLN A 243 -2.08 -5.00 14.99
N PRO A 244 -2.58 -4.95 13.73
CA PRO A 244 -2.83 -3.70 13.03
C PRO A 244 -4.01 -2.95 13.66
N ASP A 245 -4.20 -1.69 13.29
CA ASP A 245 -5.39 -0.94 13.69
C ASP A 245 -6.61 -1.36 12.86
N ILE A 246 -6.37 -1.80 11.61
CA ILE A 246 -7.41 -2.10 10.63
C ILE A 246 -7.06 -3.38 9.87
N ILE A 247 -8.10 -4.16 9.52
CA ILE A 247 -8.04 -5.24 8.53
C ILE A 247 -9.07 -4.94 7.45
N LYS A 248 -8.65 -5.08 6.17
CA LYS A 248 -9.53 -4.98 5.02
C LYS A 248 -9.79 -6.39 4.49
N ILE A 249 -11.04 -6.85 4.60
CA ILE A 249 -11.44 -8.18 4.09
C ILE A 249 -11.49 -8.12 2.57
N ASP A 250 -10.75 -9.02 1.93
CA ASP A 250 -10.65 -9.12 0.48
C ASP A 250 -12.00 -9.31 -0.19
N MET A 251 -12.16 -8.67 -1.34
CA MET A 251 -13.38 -8.71 -2.14
C MET A 251 -13.82 -10.12 -2.55
N ASP A 252 -12.89 -11.07 -2.71
CA ASP A 252 -13.24 -12.44 -3.07
C ASP A 252 -13.97 -13.19 -1.94
N LEU A 253 -13.77 -12.79 -0.68
CA LEU A 253 -14.56 -13.29 0.46
C LEU A 253 -15.91 -12.59 0.60
N VAL A 254 -15.97 -11.32 0.20
CA VAL A 254 -17.18 -10.48 0.32
C VAL A 254 -18.17 -10.73 -0.84
N ARG A 255 -17.67 -10.98 -2.05
CA ARG A 255 -18.48 -11.22 -3.24
C ARG A 255 -19.44 -12.40 -3.02
N HIS A 256 -20.75 -12.16 -3.24
CA HIS A 256 -21.83 -13.15 -3.04
C HIS A 256 -21.88 -13.72 -1.60
N VAL A 257 -21.45 -12.97 -0.60
CA VAL A 257 -21.47 -13.40 0.80
C VAL A 257 -22.92 -13.58 1.29
N ASP A 258 -23.86 -12.80 0.78
CA ASP A 258 -25.29 -12.88 1.07
C ASP A 258 -25.91 -14.25 0.72
N THR A 259 -25.37 -14.97 -0.25
CA THR A 259 -25.88 -16.26 -0.73
C THR A 259 -24.96 -17.45 -0.46
N SER A 260 -23.70 -17.23 -0.10
CA SER A 260 -22.69 -18.28 0.08
C SER A 260 -22.48 -18.63 1.55
N ARG A 261 -23.05 -19.76 2.03
CA ARG A 261 -22.84 -20.24 3.41
C ARG A 261 -21.37 -20.35 3.85
N PRO A 262 -20.41 -20.85 3.05
CA PRO A 262 -19.02 -20.88 3.44
C PRO A 262 -18.45 -19.48 3.67
N ARG A 263 -18.71 -18.52 2.76
CA ARG A 263 -18.26 -17.13 2.90
C ARG A 263 -18.88 -16.47 4.12
N GLN A 264 -20.19 -16.69 4.36
CA GLN A 264 -20.87 -16.22 5.55
C GLN A 264 -20.19 -16.68 6.85
N ALA A 265 -19.83 -17.95 6.92
CA ALA A 265 -19.15 -18.50 8.08
C ALA A 265 -17.76 -17.85 8.28
N ILE A 266 -17.00 -17.68 7.20
CA ILE A 266 -15.66 -17.08 7.25
C ILE A 266 -15.77 -15.62 7.71
N VAL A 267 -16.56 -14.79 7.03
CA VAL A 267 -16.67 -13.35 7.31
C VAL A 267 -17.17 -13.12 8.74
N ARG A 268 -18.18 -13.87 9.20
CA ARG A 268 -18.71 -13.74 10.57
C ARG A 268 -17.68 -14.08 11.64
N ASN A 269 -16.90 -15.16 11.46
CA ASN A 269 -15.91 -15.55 12.44
C ASN A 269 -14.67 -14.63 12.38
N LEU A 270 -14.33 -14.11 11.20
CA LEU A 270 -13.28 -13.12 11.08
C LEU A 270 -13.66 -11.80 11.77
N ALA A 271 -14.91 -11.33 11.59
CA ALA A 271 -15.41 -10.15 12.29
C ALA A 271 -15.30 -10.30 13.82
N ARG A 272 -15.73 -11.45 14.36
CA ARG A 272 -15.60 -11.75 15.80
C ARG A 272 -14.16 -11.78 16.27
N LEU A 273 -13.27 -12.45 15.52
CA LEU A 273 -11.84 -12.48 15.85
C LEU A 273 -11.27 -11.06 15.95
N CYS A 274 -11.59 -10.21 14.98
CA CYS A 274 -11.11 -8.83 14.96
C CYS A 274 -11.69 -8.01 16.12
N GLU A 275 -12.97 -8.22 16.46
CA GLU A 275 -13.61 -7.59 17.62
C GLU A 275 -12.89 -7.96 18.92
N GLU A 276 -12.62 -9.25 19.15
CA GLU A 276 -11.88 -9.75 20.34
C GLU A 276 -10.47 -9.19 20.43
N MET A 277 -9.83 -8.90 19.27
CA MET A 277 -8.49 -8.32 19.20
C MET A 277 -8.50 -6.77 19.22
N GLY A 278 -9.66 -6.11 19.22
CA GLY A 278 -9.79 -4.67 19.15
C GLY A 278 -9.36 -4.08 17.79
N ILE A 279 -9.48 -4.85 16.71
CA ILE A 279 -9.10 -4.47 15.35
C ILE A 279 -10.35 -4.02 14.58
N THR A 280 -10.27 -2.86 13.93
CA THR A 280 -11.35 -2.37 13.06
C THR A 280 -11.36 -3.16 11.74
N VAL A 281 -12.56 -3.54 11.27
CA VAL A 281 -12.72 -4.26 10.00
C VAL A 281 -13.31 -3.33 8.94
N ILE A 282 -12.74 -3.37 7.74
CA ILE A 282 -13.29 -2.80 6.51
C ILE A 282 -13.61 -3.98 5.58
N ALA A 283 -14.81 -4.02 5.01
CA ALA A 283 -15.15 -4.98 3.96
C ALA A 283 -15.04 -4.34 2.59
N GLU A 284 -14.33 -4.99 1.68
CA GLU A 284 -14.07 -4.49 0.34
C GLU A 284 -14.95 -5.13 -0.73
N GLY A 285 -15.05 -4.45 -1.87
CA GLY A 285 -15.70 -4.98 -3.06
C GLY A 285 -17.22 -5.11 -2.94
N ILE A 286 -17.87 -4.37 -2.06
CA ILE A 286 -19.31 -4.34 -1.91
C ILE A 286 -19.96 -3.78 -3.19
N GLU A 287 -20.78 -4.58 -3.88
CA GLU A 287 -21.47 -4.19 -5.11
C GLU A 287 -23.00 -4.25 -5.00
N THR A 288 -23.54 -4.99 -4.02
CA THR A 288 -24.99 -5.18 -3.85
C THR A 288 -25.46 -4.83 -2.45
N LEU A 289 -26.75 -4.50 -2.33
CA LEU A 289 -27.40 -4.26 -1.03
C LEU A 289 -27.38 -5.52 -0.15
N GLY A 290 -27.52 -6.72 -0.74
CA GLY A 290 -27.47 -7.98 -0.01
C GLY A 290 -26.12 -8.23 0.65
N GLU A 291 -25.02 -7.98 -0.08
CA GLU A 291 -23.65 -8.06 0.47
C GLU A 291 -23.46 -7.06 1.62
N ARG A 292 -23.87 -5.79 1.41
CA ARG A 292 -23.81 -4.74 2.44
C ARG A 292 -24.55 -5.16 3.71
N ASP A 293 -25.78 -5.63 3.57
CA ASP A 293 -26.64 -5.94 4.72
C ASP A 293 -26.08 -7.12 5.50
N PHE A 294 -25.66 -8.20 4.81
CA PHE A 294 -25.04 -9.33 5.48
C PHE A 294 -23.76 -8.92 6.25
N VAL A 295 -22.91 -8.10 5.64
CA VAL A 295 -21.69 -7.62 6.27
C VAL A 295 -22.00 -6.72 7.48
N ALA A 296 -23.01 -5.85 7.37
CA ALA A 296 -23.51 -5.03 8.48
C ALA A 296 -24.07 -5.89 9.63
N ASP A 297 -24.81 -6.95 9.32
CA ASP A 297 -25.34 -7.92 10.31
C ASP A 297 -24.21 -8.69 11.04
N CYS A 298 -23.01 -8.76 10.45
CA CYS A 298 -21.81 -9.28 11.11
C CYS A 298 -21.14 -8.25 12.04
N GLY A 299 -21.67 -7.03 12.17
CA GLY A 299 -21.09 -5.96 12.99
C GLY A 299 -20.04 -5.10 12.27
N ILE A 300 -19.78 -5.36 10.98
CA ILE A 300 -18.82 -4.59 10.18
C ILE A 300 -19.50 -3.34 9.64
N ARG A 301 -19.04 -2.16 10.09
CA ARG A 301 -19.63 -0.86 9.72
C ARG A 301 -18.94 -0.20 8.55
N LEU A 302 -17.63 -0.42 8.40
CA LEU A 302 -16.83 0.24 7.38
C LEU A 302 -16.78 -0.62 6.12
N MET A 303 -17.15 -0.01 5.00
CA MET A 303 -17.28 -0.72 3.73
C MET A 303 -16.74 0.11 2.57
N GLN A 304 -16.20 -0.59 1.58
CA GLN A 304 -15.73 -0.01 0.33
C GLN A 304 -16.26 -0.83 -0.84
N GLY A 305 -16.68 -0.15 -1.92
CA GLY A 305 -17.15 -0.86 -3.10
C GLY A 305 -17.95 0.01 -4.06
N TYR A 306 -18.20 -0.53 -5.24
CA TYR A 306 -18.90 0.18 -6.30
C TYR A 306 -20.39 0.40 -6.02
N LEU A 307 -20.91 -0.25 -4.99
CA LEU A 307 -22.23 0.10 -4.48
C LEU A 307 -22.28 1.57 -4.02
N PHE A 308 -21.26 2.01 -3.27
CA PHE A 308 -21.19 3.34 -2.68
C PHE A 308 -20.64 4.39 -3.64
N ALA A 309 -19.48 4.14 -4.22
CA ALA A 309 -18.88 4.99 -5.23
C ALA A 309 -17.75 4.26 -5.98
N LYS A 310 -17.49 4.69 -7.21
CA LYS A 310 -16.27 4.34 -7.93
C LYS A 310 -15.17 5.31 -7.52
N LEU A 311 -13.91 4.91 -7.72
CA LEU A 311 -12.78 5.80 -7.57
C LEU A 311 -12.87 6.99 -8.53
N ALA A 312 -12.35 8.15 -8.11
CA ALA A 312 -12.32 9.37 -8.93
C ALA A 312 -10.88 9.89 -9.07
N LEU A 313 -10.42 10.06 -10.32
CA LEU A 313 -9.08 10.56 -10.60
C LEU A 313 -8.94 12.02 -10.15
N ARG A 314 -7.98 12.30 -9.26
CA ARG A 314 -7.71 13.64 -8.71
C ARG A 314 -8.98 14.33 -8.14
N ALA A 315 -9.90 13.52 -7.61
CA ALA A 315 -11.16 14.01 -7.07
C ALA A 315 -11.68 13.07 -5.98
N MET A 316 -12.58 13.55 -5.13
CA MET A 316 -13.37 12.75 -4.21
C MET A 316 -14.71 12.43 -4.88
N ALA A 317 -15.04 11.13 -5.02
CA ALA A 317 -16.29 10.72 -5.63
C ALA A 317 -17.48 10.97 -4.68
N PRO A 318 -18.60 11.49 -5.17
CA PRO A 318 -19.81 11.60 -4.37
C PRO A 318 -20.38 10.21 -4.06
N LEU A 319 -20.95 10.04 -2.86
CA LEU A 319 -21.62 8.82 -2.48
C LEU A 319 -22.97 8.70 -3.20
N ARG A 320 -23.39 7.48 -3.51
CA ARG A 320 -24.69 7.16 -4.05
C ARG A 320 -25.70 7.00 -2.91
N GLU A 321 -26.73 7.80 -2.88
CA GLU A 321 -27.75 7.76 -1.83
C GLU A 321 -28.48 6.40 -1.77
N GLU A 322 -28.71 5.78 -2.94
CA GLU A 322 -29.34 4.47 -3.04
C GLU A 322 -28.54 3.35 -2.36
N ALA A 323 -27.25 3.54 -2.15
CA ALA A 323 -26.40 2.58 -1.44
C ALA A 323 -26.77 2.42 0.04
N PHE A 324 -27.49 3.37 0.60
CA PHE A 324 -27.92 3.39 2.01
C PHE A 324 -29.42 3.09 2.17
N ALA A 325 -30.12 2.82 1.08
CA ALA A 325 -31.53 2.43 1.14
C ALA A 325 -31.70 1.09 1.87
N PRO A 326 -32.84 0.87 2.59
CA PRO A 326 -33.16 -0.45 3.14
C PRO A 326 -33.24 -1.50 2.02
N ALA A 327 -32.76 -2.72 2.30
CA ALA A 327 -33.01 -3.83 1.37
C ALA A 327 -34.54 -4.02 1.19
N ARG A 328 -34.97 -4.21 -0.05
CA ARG A 328 -36.41 -4.44 -0.38
C ARG A 328 -36.80 -5.88 -0.12
#